data_eb1c1237d6c2ce05e477cc5fed6327c3
#
_entry.id   eb1c1237d6c2ce05e477cc5fed6327c3
#
_cell.length_a   1.000
_cell.length_b   1.000
_cell.length_c   1.000
_cell.angle_alpha   90.00
_cell.angle_beta   90.00
_cell.angle_gamma   90.00
#
_symmetry.space_group_name_H-M   'P 1'
#
loop_
_entity.id
_entity.type
_entity.pdbx_description
1 polymer ?
#
loop_
_entity_poly.entity_id
_entity_poly.type
_entity_poly.pdbx_seq_one_letter_code
_entity_poly.pdbx_strand_id
1 'polypeptide(L)'
;MLLLHRLMSFSVRSFEAPLAADRVGVSLSSRFNRRAHPDPSVERQRTQSWEERKRETPRLFNATKFRLQGLAEDHHSRSLQLQWGLTDYASYLGTCCSALAPQLLADGERLHGDGLAFLSRKVGVAAVLETRDGQVALIQRSKSVGLYQDLYDTPGGHPEPSSIQLTEDVLKTLEDTSNELRRTQLEHAAKQEFFQSIVSEVHEEVNLAPQQQQPPMLLGVVLQTDACTPSFSFHVKAECSAQELRELYRAGPSDKFESVKLKLLSAESLLAEGSTTLDELKLTPSAKGTLGLWQQHTLRARQQQ
;
A
#
# COMPACT_ATOMS: atom_id res chain seq x y z
N MET A 1 24.23 8.34 -3.74
CA MET A 1 23.60 8.48 -5.07
C MET A 1 23.08 7.16 -5.63
N LEU A 2 23.84 6.07 -5.58
CA LEU A 2 23.37 4.74 -6.02
C LEU A 2 22.17 4.18 -5.20
N LEU A 3 22.15 4.39 -3.88
CA LEU A 3 21.06 3.94 -3.01
C LEU A 3 19.73 4.67 -3.30
N LEU A 4 19.79 5.98 -3.59
CA LEU A 4 18.59 6.77 -3.91
C LEU A 4 17.98 6.37 -5.27
N HIS A 5 18.81 6.00 -6.25
CA HIS A 5 18.33 5.56 -7.56
C HIS A 5 17.63 4.19 -7.50
N ARG A 6 18.11 3.28 -6.64
CA ARG A 6 17.49 1.99 -6.37
C ARG A 6 16.13 2.12 -5.65
N LEU A 7 16.00 3.12 -4.75
CA LEU A 7 14.76 3.40 -4.01
C LEU A 7 13.64 4.03 -4.86
N MET A 8 13.92 4.42 -6.10
CA MET A 8 12.96 5.08 -7.01
C MET A 8 12.41 4.14 -8.09
N SER A 9 12.85 2.88 -8.13
CA SER A 9 12.34 1.90 -9.08
C SER A 9 11.00 1.32 -8.61
N PHE A 10 10.08 1.12 -9.53
CA PHE A 10 8.82 0.45 -9.29
C PHE A 10 8.32 -0.18 -10.60
N SER A 11 7.45 -1.16 -10.48
CA SER A 11 6.63 -1.67 -11.57
C SER A 11 5.16 -1.59 -11.19
N VAL A 12 4.28 -1.58 -12.18
CA VAL A 12 2.84 -1.54 -11.94
C VAL A 12 2.17 -2.77 -12.54
N ARG A 13 1.17 -3.30 -11.85
CA ARG A 13 0.23 -4.26 -12.39
C ARG A 13 -1.15 -3.62 -12.38
N SER A 14 -1.62 -3.20 -13.56
CA SER A 14 -2.96 -2.66 -13.77
C SER A 14 -3.96 -3.81 -13.84
N PHE A 15 -5.10 -3.69 -13.21
CA PHE A 15 -6.21 -4.61 -13.44
C PHE A 15 -6.93 -4.26 -14.74
N GLU A 16 -7.71 -5.18 -15.29
CA GLU A 16 -8.42 -4.96 -16.55
C GLU A 16 -9.40 -3.78 -16.45
N ALA A 17 -10.11 -3.67 -15.34
CA ALA A 17 -10.99 -2.57 -14.99
C ALA A 17 -10.85 -2.25 -13.49
N PRO A 18 -11.26 -1.04 -13.03
CA PRO A 18 -11.35 -0.74 -11.61
C PRO A 18 -12.28 -1.72 -10.89
N LEU A 19 -11.84 -2.24 -9.74
CA LEU A 19 -12.58 -3.25 -8.98
C LEU A 19 -13.21 -2.64 -7.73
N ALA A 20 -14.52 -2.85 -7.58
CA ALA A 20 -15.24 -2.58 -6.33
C ALA A 20 -15.01 -3.71 -5.31
N ALA A 21 -15.34 -3.47 -4.05
CA ALA A 21 -15.08 -4.40 -2.95
C ALA A 21 -15.73 -5.79 -3.11
N ASP A 22 -16.86 -5.87 -3.81
CA ASP A 22 -17.54 -7.14 -4.10
C ASP A 22 -16.79 -8.03 -5.11
N ARG A 23 -15.85 -7.46 -5.84
CA ARG A 23 -14.99 -8.14 -6.81
C ARG A 23 -13.63 -8.57 -6.25
N VAL A 24 -13.37 -8.30 -4.97
CA VAL A 24 -12.10 -8.64 -4.31
C VAL A 24 -12.36 -9.65 -3.20
N GLY A 25 -11.60 -10.73 -3.21
CA GLY A 25 -11.53 -11.72 -2.14
C GLY A 25 -10.17 -11.69 -1.44
N VAL A 26 -10.14 -12.10 -0.18
CA VAL A 26 -8.92 -12.31 0.60
C VAL A 26 -8.93 -13.73 1.13
N SER A 27 -7.83 -14.45 0.95
CA SER A 27 -7.57 -15.72 1.64
C SER A 27 -6.51 -15.51 2.71
N LEU A 28 -6.77 -15.99 3.91
CA LEU A 28 -5.87 -15.91 5.05
C LEU A 28 -5.26 -17.27 5.36
N SER A 29 -3.93 -17.34 5.45
CA SER A 29 -3.22 -18.57 5.86
C SER A 29 -1.87 -18.23 6.47
N SER A 30 -1.46 -18.99 7.49
CA SER A 30 -0.12 -18.93 8.07
C SER A 30 0.96 -19.39 7.06
N ARG A 31 0.59 -20.16 6.05
CA ARG A 31 1.46 -20.59 4.93
C ARG A 31 1.86 -19.41 4.04
N PHE A 32 1.13 -18.31 4.10
CA PHE A 32 1.41 -17.06 3.39
C PHE A 32 2.32 -16.11 4.19
N ASN A 33 2.73 -16.47 5.39
CA ASN A 33 3.72 -15.73 6.17
C ASN A 33 5.10 -15.80 5.50
N ARG A 34 5.96 -14.83 5.83
CA ARG A 34 7.37 -14.89 5.48
C ARG A 34 8.00 -16.17 6.04
N ARG A 35 8.79 -16.86 5.24
CA ARG A 35 9.62 -17.95 5.71
C ARG A 35 10.87 -17.41 6.42
N ALA A 36 11.27 -18.05 7.51
CA ALA A 36 12.57 -17.77 8.11
C ALA A 36 13.68 -18.29 7.19
N HIS A 37 14.76 -17.52 7.05
CA HIS A 37 15.90 -17.97 6.28
C HIS A 37 16.60 -19.13 7.00
N PRO A 38 17.03 -20.20 6.30
CA PRO A 38 17.67 -21.37 6.94
C PRO A 38 19.03 -21.03 7.56
N ASP A 39 19.74 -20.01 7.09
CA ASP A 39 20.95 -19.49 7.73
C ASP A 39 20.58 -18.54 8.87
N PRO A 40 20.89 -18.92 10.14
CA PRO A 40 20.61 -18.07 11.30
C PRO A 40 21.35 -16.73 11.30
N SER A 41 22.45 -16.59 10.54
CA SER A 41 23.19 -15.33 10.45
C SER A 41 22.37 -14.25 9.72
N VAL A 42 21.61 -14.64 8.70
CA VAL A 42 20.70 -13.76 7.96
C VAL A 42 19.56 -13.25 8.87
N GLU A 43 18.97 -14.13 9.67
CA GLU A 43 17.92 -13.73 10.62
C GLU A 43 18.48 -12.83 11.74
N ARG A 44 19.69 -13.06 12.23
CA ARG A 44 20.37 -12.15 13.17
C ARG A 44 20.61 -10.77 12.56
N GLN A 45 21.08 -10.70 11.31
CA GLN A 45 21.33 -9.44 10.62
C GLN A 45 20.01 -8.66 10.40
N ARG A 46 18.91 -9.36 10.06
CA ARG A 46 17.58 -8.77 9.98
C ARG A 46 17.17 -8.11 11.31
N THR A 47 17.34 -8.82 12.41
CA THR A 47 17.02 -8.30 13.76
C THR A 47 17.91 -7.13 14.14
N GLN A 48 19.21 -7.22 13.85
CA GLN A 48 20.16 -6.13 14.12
C GLN A 48 19.79 -4.85 13.39
N SER A 49 19.36 -4.93 12.13
CA SER A 49 18.90 -3.78 11.35
C SER A 49 17.72 -3.06 12.01
N TRP A 50 16.81 -3.79 12.64
CA TRP A 50 15.72 -3.20 13.41
C TRP A 50 16.23 -2.49 14.68
N GLU A 51 17.08 -3.14 15.46
CA GLU A 51 17.61 -2.57 16.70
C GLU A 51 18.45 -1.30 16.45
N GLU A 52 19.18 -1.24 15.33
CA GLU A 52 19.89 -0.04 14.90
C GLU A 52 18.94 1.11 14.59
N ARG A 53 17.90 0.86 13.77
CA ARG A 53 16.90 1.88 13.44
C ARG A 53 16.10 2.35 14.65
N LYS A 54 15.76 1.45 15.56
CA LYS A 54 15.07 1.80 16.80
C LYS A 54 15.92 2.68 17.72
N ARG A 55 17.24 2.48 17.75
CA ARG A 55 18.17 3.37 18.47
C ARG A 55 18.22 4.77 17.86
N GLU A 56 18.23 4.86 16.53
CA GLU A 56 18.22 6.14 15.81
C GLU A 56 16.87 6.86 15.93
N THR A 57 15.78 6.10 16.00
CA THR A 57 14.41 6.61 16.07
C THR A 57 13.64 5.88 17.18
N PRO A 58 13.77 6.28 18.46
CA PRO A 58 13.18 5.59 19.60
C PRO A 58 11.64 5.48 19.59
N ARG A 59 10.97 6.34 18.82
CA ARG A 59 9.50 6.32 18.65
C ARG A 59 9.01 5.20 17.75
N LEU A 60 9.89 4.54 17.00
CA LEU A 60 9.49 3.39 16.18
C LEU A 60 8.95 2.28 17.07
N PHE A 61 7.81 1.74 16.71
CA PHE A 61 7.23 0.57 17.34
C PHE A 61 7.00 -0.53 16.27
N ASN A 62 7.08 -1.76 16.72
CA ASN A 62 6.85 -2.90 15.85
C ASN A 62 5.36 -3.27 15.88
N ALA A 63 4.69 -3.13 14.75
CA ALA A 63 3.29 -3.50 14.57
C ALA A 63 3.16 -4.68 13.61
N THR A 64 2.22 -5.57 13.88
CA THR A 64 1.81 -6.63 12.95
C THR A 64 1.21 -6.00 11.70
N LYS A 65 1.54 -6.56 10.53
CA LYS A 65 1.07 -6.11 9.21
C LYS A 65 0.59 -7.29 8.38
N PHE A 66 -0.33 -7.05 7.47
CA PHE A 66 -0.64 -8.05 6.43
C PHE A 66 0.54 -8.19 5.47
N ARG A 67 0.85 -9.42 5.08
CA ARG A 67 1.84 -9.77 4.07
C ARG A 67 1.15 -10.27 2.81
N LEU A 68 1.52 -9.72 1.66
CA LEU A 68 1.07 -10.26 0.37
C LEU A 68 1.97 -11.43 -0.05
N GLN A 69 1.42 -12.64 -0.12
CA GLN A 69 2.07 -13.79 -0.74
C GLN A 69 1.88 -13.75 -2.25
N GLY A 70 0.64 -13.60 -2.69
CA GLY A 70 0.30 -13.60 -4.11
C GLY A 70 -1.05 -12.95 -4.37
N LEU A 71 -1.35 -12.78 -5.66
CA LEU A 71 -2.65 -12.34 -6.13
C LEU A 71 -3.00 -13.08 -7.43
N ALA A 72 -4.27 -13.42 -7.60
CA ALA A 72 -4.80 -14.07 -8.79
C ALA A 72 -6.02 -13.30 -9.31
N GLU A 73 -5.98 -12.94 -10.59
CA GLU A 73 -7.12 -12.37 -11.29
C GLU A 73 -7.88 -13.48 -12.00
N ASP A 74 -9.18 -13.49 -11.84
CA ASP A 74 -10.07 -14.24 -12.71
C ASP A 74 -10.69 -13.27 -13.72
N HIS A 75 -10.19 -13.31 -14.94
CA HIS A 75 -10.65 -12.44 -16.02
C HIS A 75 -12.09 -12.75 -16.45
N HIS A 76 -12.58 -13.97 -16.20
CA HIS A 76 -13.95 -14.38 -16.55
C HIS A 76 -14.98 -13.75 -15.63
N SER A 77 -14.75 -13.85 -14.32
CA SER A 77 -15.60 -13.22 -13.29
C SER A 77 -15.23 -11.77 -13.01
N ARG A 78 -14.13 -11.26 -13.60
CA ARG A 78 -13.54 -9.96 -13.30
C ARG A 78 -13.36 -9.75 -11.79
N SER A 79 -12.76 -10.74 -11.14
CA SER A 79 -12.51 -10.72 -9.70
C SER A 79 -11.03 -10.89 -9.39
N LEU A 80 -10.64 -10.47 -8.21
CA LEU A 80 -9.28 -10.54 -7.68
C LEU A 80 -9.29 -11.34 -6.38
N GLN A 81 -8.40 -12.32 -6.28
CA GLN A 81 -8.14 -13.05 -5.04
C GLN A 81 -6.75 -12.69 -4.50
N LEU A 82 -6.69 -12.19 -3.27
CA LEU A 82 -5.48 -11.84 -2.55
C LEU A 82 -5.12 -12.93 -1.56
N GLN A 83 -3.85 -13.36 -1.53
CA GLN A 83 -3.33 -14.34 -0.58
C GLN A 83 -2.51 -13.62 0.49
N TRP A 84 -3.05 -13.54 1.71
CA TRP A 84 -2.47 -12.79 2.80
C TRP A 84 -2.06 -13.67 3.98
N GLY A 85 -0.81 -13.46 4.41
CA GLY A 85 -0.30 -13.87 5.71
C GLY A 85 -0.11 -12.67 6.63
N LEU A 86 0.64 -12.89 7.69
CA LEU A 86 1.08 -11.86 8.61
C LEU A 86 2.58 -11.66 8.52
N THR A 87 3.01 -10.47 8.84
CA THR A 87 4.39 -10.04 9.07
C THR A 87 4.39 -8.92 10.11
N ASP A 88 5.51 -8.25 10.28
CA ASP A 88 5.65 -7.11 11.16
C ASP A 88 6.56 -6.04 10.55
N TYR A 89 6.49 -4.82 11.11
CA TYR A 89 7.22 -3.68 10.58
C TYR A 89 8.74 -3.84 10.70
N ALA A 90 9.22 -4.47 11.78
CA ALA A 90 10.65 -4.75 11.97
C ALA A 90 11.18 -5.70 10.88
N SER A 91 10.44 -6.76 10.60
CA SER A 91 10.76 -7.70 9.51
C SER A 91 10.73 -7.03 8.15
N TYR A 92 9.78 -6.12 7.90
CA TYR A 92 9.75 -5.33 6.67
C TYR A 92 11.01 -4.49 6.50
N LEU A 93 11.41 -3.75 7.53
CA LEU A 93 12.65 -2.95 7.48
C LEU A 93 13.89 -3.81 7.31
N GLY A 94 13.97 -4.94 8.02
CA GLY A 94 15.12 -5.84 8.00
C GLY A 94 15.20 -6.73 6.75
N THR A 95 14.15 -6.81 5.92
CA THR A 95 14.16 -7.60 4.68
C THR A 95 13.98 -6.71 3.45
N CYS A 96 12.81 -6.11 3.27
CA CYS A 96 12.47 -5.36 2.07
C CYS A 96 13.24 -4.02 1.94
N CYS A 97 13.57 -3.38 3.07
CA CYS A 97 14.26 -2.09 3.09
C CYS A 97 15.76 -2.22 3.45
N SER A 98 16.27 -3.42 3.49
CA SER A 98 17.68 -3.67 3.87
C SER A 98 18.54 -4.03 2.67
N ALA A 99 19.87 -4.00 2.87
CA ALA A 99 20.83 -4.48 1.89
C ALA A 99 20.75 -6.00 1.65
N LEU A 100 19.99 -6.73 2.49
CA LEU A 100 19.74 -8.16 2.33
C LEU A 100 18.75 -8.49 1.20
N ALA A 101 17.93 -7.54 0.74
CA ALA A 101 16.84 -7.81 -0.20
C ALA A 101 17.28 -8.59 -1.46
N PRO A 102 18.38 -8.24 -2.15
CA PRO A 102 18.83 -9.01 -3.33
C PRO A 102 19.25 -10.45 -2.99
N GLN A 103 19.92 -10.67 -1.85
CA GLN A 103 20.27 -12.00 -1.40
C GLN A 103 19.04 -12.82 -1.07
N LEU A 104 18.08 -12.24 -0.33
CA LEU A 104 16.84 -12.91 0.06
C LEU A 104 16.00 -13.33 -1.15
N LEU A 105 15.97 -12.49 -2.21
CA LEU A 105 15.33 -12.83 -3.49
C LEU A 105 16.02 -14.04 -4.15
N ALA A 106 17.33 -14.00 -4.29
CA ALA A 106 18.09 -15.05 -4.94
C ALA A 106 17.99 -16.37 -4.15
N ASP A 107 18.11 -16.33 -2.82
CA ASP A 107 18.00 -17.50 -1.96
C ASP A 107 16.58 -18.05 -1.91
N GLY A 108 15.56 -17.19 -1.94
CA GLY A 108 14.14 -17.60 -2.03
C GLY A 108 13.86 -18.38 -3.32
N GLU A 109 14.31 -17.86 -4.45
CA GLU A 109 14.18 -18.55 -5.74
C GLU A 109 14.93 -19.90 -5.74
N ARG A 110 16.18 -19.90 -5.27
CA ARG A 110 17.02 -21.11 -5.27
C ARG A 110 16.48 -22.19 -4.33
N LEU A 111 15.98 -21.83 -3.14
CA LEU A 111 15.59 -22.79 -2.10
C LEU A 111 14.13 -23.21 -2.16
N HIS A 112 13.25 -22.36 -2.73
CA HIS A 112 11.81 -22.56 -2.68
C HIS A 112 11.11 -22.39 -4.04
N GLY A 113 11.84 -21.99 -5.10
CA GLY A 113 11.21 -21.58 -6.36
C GLY A 113 10.29 -20.36 -6.20
N ASP A 114 10.51 -19.56 -5.16
CA ASP A 114 9.75 -18.36 -4.83
C ASP A 114 10.73 -17.30 -4.29
N GLY A 115 11.17 -16.41 -5.17
CA GLY A 115 12.07 -15.32 -4.77
C GLY A 115 11.52 -14.42 -3.66
N LEU A 116 10.21 -14.45 -3.42
CA LEU A 116 9.55 -13.62 -2.42
C LEU A 116 9.41 -14.31 -1.05
N ALA A 117 9.83 -15.58 -0.93
CA ALA A 117 9.61 -16.42 0.25
C ALA A 117 10.15 -15.80 1.56
N PHE A 118 11.31 -15.14 1.49
CA PHE A 118 11.99 -14.57 2.65
C PHE A 118 11.70 -13.08 2.89
N LEU A 119 10.86 -12.46 2.04
CA LEU A 119 10.54 -11.03 2.13
C LEU A 119 9.24 -10.78 2.88
N SER A 120 9.22 -9.75 3.71
CA SER A 120 8.05 -9.37 4.52
C SER A 120 6.91 -8.71 3.74
N ARG A 121 7.18 -8.11 2.59
CA ARG A 121 6.20 -7.59 1.62
C ARG A 121 4.87 -7.11 2.24
N LYS A 122 4.97 -6.17 3.21
CA LYS A 122 3.78 -5.62 3.87
C LYS A 122 2.83 -4.99 2.87
N VAL A 123 1.53 -5.21 3.05
CA VAL A 123 0.48 -4.62 2.22
C VAL A 123 0.37 -3.13 2.52
N GLY A 124 0.45 -2.30 1.49
CA GLY A 124 0.17 -0.87 1.54
C GLY A 124 -1.02 -0.52 0.67
N VAL A 125 -1.64 0.62 0.96
CA VAL A 125 -2.73 1.23 0.20
C VAL A 125 -2.39 2.68 -0.12
N ALA A 126 -2.83 3.17 -1.28
CA ALA A 126 -2.66 4.55 -1.72
C ALA A 126 -3.86 4.98 -2.57
N ALA A 127 -4.30 6.23 -2.48
CA ALA A 127 -5.45 6.71 -3.23
C ALA A 127 -5.16 7.93 -4.09
N VAL A 128 -5.56 7.89 -5.35
CA VAL A 128 -5.85 9.13 -6.07
C VAL A 128 -7.16 9.67 -5.52
N LEU A 129 -7.06 10.72 -4.70
CA LEU A 129 -8.22 11.46 -4.20
C LEU A 129 -8.56 12.57 -5.19
N GLU A 130 -9.72 12.45 -5.84
CA GLU A 130 -10.21 13.42 -6.83
C GLU A 130 -11.42 14.17 -6.27
N THR A 131 -11.36 15.50 -6.26
CA THR A 131 -12.46 16.37 -5.82
C THR A 131 -13.57 16.43 -6.86
N ARG A 132 -14.78 16.84 -6.45
CA ARG A 132 -15.97 16.98 -7.32
C ARG A 132 -15.71 17.90 -8.52
N ASP A 133 -14.85 18.91 -8.37
CA ASP A 133 -14.45 19.86 -9.41
C ASP A 133 -13.15 19.47 -10.15
N GLY A 134 -12.77 18.17 -10.08
CA GLY A 134 -11.71 17.60 -10.90
C GLY A 134 -10.29 18.02 -10.48
N GLN A 135 -10.02 18.15 -9.18
CA GLN A 135 -8.67 18.34 -8.69
C GLN A 135 -8.18 17.07 -7.98
N VAL A 136 -6.94 16.68 -8.23
CA VAL A 136 -6.27 15.54 -7.59
C VAL A 136 -5.41 16.04 -6.43
N ALA A 137 -5.59 15.43 -5.26
CA ALA A 137 -4.88 15.78 -4.04
C ALA A 137 -3.56 15.02 -3.90
N LEU A 138 -2.49 15.76 -3.58
CA LEU A 138 -1.20 15.24 -3.15
C LEU A 138 -0.83 15.85 -1.81
N ILE A 139 -0.15 15.08 -0.97
CA ILE A 139 0.39 15.52 0.31
C ILE A 139 1.93 15.54 0.25
N GLN A 140 2.56 16.55 0.82
CA GLN A 140 4.01 16.57 0.98
C GLN A 140 4.39 15.91 2.29
N ARG A 141 5.17 14.84 2.21
CA ARG A 141 5.65 14.07 3.36
C ARG A 141 6.57 14.92 4.24
N SER A 142 6.37 14.83 5.54
CA SER A 142 7.19 15.57 6.50
C SER A 142 8.61 15.01 6.60
N LYS A 143 9.51 15.77 7.24
CA LYS A 143 10.88 15.30 7.58
C LYS A 143 10.90 14.29 8.73
N SER A 144 9.77 14.10 9.41
CA SER A 144 9.63 13.19 10.55
C SER A 144 9.35 11.75 10.15
N VAL A 145 8.99 11.49 8.89
CA VAL A 145 8.70 10.13 8.39
C VAL A 145 9.98 9.36 8.08
N GLY A 146 9.91 8.04 8.20
CA GLY A 146 11.09 7.18 8.06
C GLY A 146 11.67 7.08 6.64
N LEU A 147 10.86 7.28 5.58
CA LEU A 147 11.25 7.15 4.18
C LEU A 147 10.62 8.25 3.32
N TYR A 148 11.30 8.62 2.21
CA TYR A 148 10.78 9.55 1.19
C TYR A 148 10.41 10.94 1.75
N GLN A 149 11.24 11.49 2.63
CA GLN A 149 11.06 12.82 3.22
C GLN A 149 11.02 13.89 2.12
N ASP A 150 10.22 14.95 2.33
CA ASP A 150 10.05 16.09 1.43
C ASP A 150 9.49 15.76 0.02
N LEU A 151 9.18 14.47 -0.27
CA LEU A 151 8.53 14.11 -1.52
C LEU A 151 7.01 14.28 -1.42
N TYR A 152 6.36 14.46 -2.57
CA TYR A 152 4.91 14.38 -2.66
C TYR A 152 4.45 12.93 -2.75
N ASP A 153 3.36 12.62 -2.07
CA ASP A 153 2.70 11.32 -2.07
C ASP A 153 1.19 11.48 -2.29
N THR A 154 0.54 10.41 -2.65
CA THR A 154 -0.91 10.30 -2.56
C THR A 154 -1.30 9.89 -1.15
N PRO A 155 -2.46 10.26 -0.62
CA PRO A 155 -2.95 9.74 0.66
C PRO A 155 -2.86 8.21 0.70
N GLY A 156 -2.38 7.66 1.83
CA GLY A 156 -2.21 6.22 1.93
C GLY A 156 -1.48 5.73 3.18
N GLY A 157 -1.63 4.43 3.44
CA GLY A 157 -1.05 3.75 4.58
C GLY A 157 -1.18 2.25 4.50
N HIS A 158 -1.79 1.61 5.51
CA HIS A 158 -1.78 0.14 5.60
C HIS A 158 -3.06 -0.38 6.24
N PRO A 159 -3.65 -1.47 5.70
CA PRO A 159 -4.66 -2.23 6.45
C PRO A 159 -4.01 -2.88 7.68
N GLU A 160 -4.71 -2.83 8.80
CA GLU A 160 -4.18 -3.25 10.11
C GLU A 160 -4.82 -4.57 10.58
N PRO A 161 -4.03 -5.65 10.77
CA PRO A 161 -4.55 -6.91 11.32
C PRO A 161 -5.20 -6.74 12.69
N SER A 162 -4.74 -5.76 13.48
CA SER A 162 -5.28 -5.43 14.81
C SER A 162 -6.73 -4.95 14.75
N SER A 163 -7.15 -4.26 13.70
CA SER A 163 -8.53 -3.78 13.50
C SER A 163 -9.55 -4.94 13.45
N ILE A 164 -9.10 -6.10 13.02
CA ILE A 164 -9.92 -7.33 12.95
C ILE A 164 -9.51 -8.37 13.99
N GLN A 165 -8.71 -7.97 14.98
CA GLN A 165 -8.20 -8.84 16.05
C GLN A 165 -7.46 -10.09 15.53
N LEU A 166 -6.82 -9.99 14.36
CA LEU A 166 -6.05 -11.07 13.77
C LEU A 166 -4.61 -11.06 14.31
N THR A 167 -4.26 -12.12 15.01
CA THR A 167 -2.91 -12.40 15.52
C THR A 167 -2.32 -13.62 14.82
N GLU A 168 -1.00 -13.84 14.96
CA GLU A 168 -0.37 -15.06 14.44
C GLU A 168 -0.98 -16.34 15.01
N ASP A 169 -1.35 -16.36 16.28
CA ASP A 169 -1.95 -17.54 16.91
C ASP A 169 -3.36 -17.77 16.37
N VAL A 170 -4.15 -16.71 16.18
CA VAL A 170 -5.46 -16.82 15.52
C VAL A 170 -5.28 -17.36 14.10
N LEU A 171 -4.34 -16.79 13.33
CA LEU A 171 -4.10 -17.20 11.94
C LEU A 171 -3.72 -18.70 11.84
N LYS A 172 -2.89 -19.21 12.76
CA LYS A 172 -2.54 -20.63 12.82
C LYS A 172 -3.78 -21.53 13.06
N THR A 173 -4.73 -21.07 13.89
CA THR A 173 -5.95 -21.86 14.13
C THR A 173 -6.83 -21.99 12.90
N LEU A 174 -6.71 -21.09 11.92
CA LEU A 174 -7.48 -21.15 10.68
C LEU A 174 -7.03 -22.27 9.73
N GLU A 175 -5.88 -22.90 9.97
CA GLU A 175 -5.43 -24.07 9.20
C GLU A 175 -6.26 -25.33 9.50
N ASP A 176 -6.94 -25.37 10.64
CA ASP A 176 -7.84 -26.47 10.97
C ASP A 176 -9.18 -26.29 10.24
N THR A 177 -9.61 -27.32 9.54
CA THR A 177 -10.88 -27.36 8.79
C THR A 177 -12.11 -27.17 9.68
N SER A 178 -12.02 -27.49 10.97
CA SER A 178 -13.08 -27.22 11.95
C SER A 178 -13.37 -25.73 12.14
N ASN A 179 -12.45 -24.86 11.77
CA ASN A 179 -12.56 -23.41 11.89
C ASN A 179 -12.97 -22.69 10.59
N GLU A 180 -13.58 -23.39 9.63
CA GLU A 180 -13.93 -22.84 8.32
C GLU A 180 -14.86 -21.60 8.40
N LEU A 181 -15.88 -21.65 9.29
CA LEU A 181 -16.75 -20.49 9.50
C LEU A 181 -15.97 -19.27 10.00
N ARG A 182 -15.07 -19.46 10.98
CA ARG A 182 -14.24 -18.40 11.52
C ARG A 182 -13.27 -17.87 10.45
N ARG A 183 -12.70 -18.74 9.62
CA ARG A 183 -11.86 -18.36 8.49
C ARG A 183 -12.63 -17.44 7.55
N THR A 184 -13.80 -17.85 7.08
CA THR A 184 -14.65 -17.06 6.18
C THR A 184 -14.98 -15.69 6.77
N GLN A 185 -15.30 -15.63 8.07
CA GLN A 185 -15.59 -14.36 8.76
C GLN A 185 -14.36 -13.44 8.79
N LEU A 186 -13.17 -13.95 9.10
CA LEU A 186 -11.94 -13.16 9.16
C LEU A 186 -11.46 -12.75 7.76
N GLU A 187 -11.61 -13.58 6.74
CA GLU A 187 -11.32 -13.24 5.36
C GLU A 187 -12.25 -12.11 4.85
N HIS A 188 -13.53 -12.17 5.22
CA HIS A 188 -14.46 -11.08 4.93
C HIS A 188 -14.06 -9.78 5.67
N ALA A 189 -13.72 -9.88 6.96
CA ALA A 189 -13.27 -8.74 7.75
C ALA A 189 -11.95 -8.15 7.20
N ALA A 190 -11.00 -8.98 6.77
CA ALA A 190 -9.75 -8.54 6.15
C ALA A 190 -9.99 -7.79 4.84
N LYS A 191 -10.94 -8.25 4.02
CA LYS A 191 -11.38 -7.53 2.83
C LYS A 191 -12.02 -6.18 3.19
N GLN A 192 -12.89 -6.14 4.19
CA GLN A 192 -13.49 -4.87 4.65
C GLN A 192 -12.41 -3.91 5.15
N GLU A 193 -11.49 -4.39 5.98
CA GLU A 193 -10.35 -3.60 6.47
C GLU A 193 -9.51 -3.05 5.31
N PHE A 194 -9.27 -3.83 4.26
CA PHE A 194 -8.51 -3.39 3.09
C PHE A 194 -9.11 -2.16 2.40
N PHE A 195 -10.43 -2.14 2.22
CA PHE A 195 -11.13 -0.99 1.62
C PHE A 195 -11.35 0.14 2.63
N GLN A 196 -11.59 -0.20 3.89
CA GLN A 196 -11.81 0.81 4.92
C GLN A 196 -10.50 1.54 5.28
N SER A 197 -9.35 0.85 5.25
CA SER A 197 -8.06 1.49 5.56
C SER A 197 -7.79 2.70 4.69
N ILE A 198 -8.04 2.62 3.37
CA ILE A 198 -7.80 3.77 2.50
C ILE A 198 -8.78 4.93 2.75
N VAL A 199 -10.03 4.64 3.14
CA VAL A 199 -10.99 5.65 3.55
C VAL A 199 -10.55 6.35 4.83
N SER A 200 -10.02 5.59 5.79
CA SER A 200 -9.47 6.10 7.05
C SER A 200 -8.23 6.95 6.81
N GLU A 201 -7.27 6.48 6.00
CA GLU A 201 -6.05 7.24 5.65
C GLU A 201 -6.38 8.58 4.98
N VAL A 202 -7.34 8.61 4.05
CA VAL A 202 -7.82 9.87 3.46
C VAL A 202 -8.38 10.81 4.53
N HIS A 203 -9.14 10.26 5.50
CA HIS A 203 -9.65 11.08 6.60
C HIS A 203 -8.52 11.60 7.51
N GLU A 204 -7.59 10.74 7.89
CA GLU A 204 -6.51 11.03 8.82
C GLU A 204 -5.49 12.02 8.24
N GLU A 205 -5.20 11.96 6.93
CA GLU A 205 -4.18 12.77 6.27
C GLU A 205 -4.70 14.06 5.65
N VAL A 206 -5.97 14.10 5.20
CA VAL A 206 -6.56 15.30 4.55
C VAL A 206 -7.83 15.82 5.22
N ASN A 207 -8.27 15.20 6.30
CA ASN A 207 -9.45 15.56 7.09
C ASN A 207 -10.78 15.51 6.31
N LEU A 208 -10.87 14.65 5.30
CA LEU A 208 -12.10 14.40 4.57
C LEU A 208 -12.88 13.27 5.23
N ALA A 209 -14.06 13.60 5.78
CA ALA A 209 -14.86 12.61 6.50
C ALA A 209 -15.28 11.42 5.60
N PRO A 210 -15.35 10.17 6.13
CA PRO A 210 -15.73 8.99 5.34
C PRO A 210 -17.02 9.14 4.56
N GLN A 211 -18.02 9.86 5.11
CA GLN A 211 -19.31 10.12 4.48
C GLN A 211 -19.24 11.04 3.25
N GLN A 212 -18.11 11.75 3.10
CA GLN A 212 -17.84 12.62 1.94
C GLN A 212 -16.94 11.94 0.89
N GLN A 213 -16.66 10.66 1.06
CA GLN A 213 -15.88 9.84 0.16
C GLN A 213 -16.78 8.84 -0.55
N GLN A 214 -16.73 8.79 -1.88
CA GLN A 214 -17.37 7.72 -2.63
C GLN A 214 -16.63 6.40 -2.41
N PRO A 215 -17.29 5.23 -2.58
CA PRO A 215 -16.66 3.93 -2.41
C PRO A 215 -15.35 3.82 -3.20
N PRO A 216 -14.24 3.41 -2.59
CA PRO A 216 -12.95 3.27 -3.26
C PRO A 216 -13.01 2.23 -4.38
N MET A 217 -12.41 2.55 -5.52
CA MET A 217 -12.26 1.64 -6.65
C MET A 217 -10.79 1.23 -6.78
N LEU A 218 -10.50 -0.06 -6.67
CA LEU A 218 -9.16 -0.59 -6.77
C LEU A 218 -8.69 -0.64 -8.23
N LEU A 219 -7.58 0.02 -8.56
CA LEU A 219 -7.06 0.19 -9.91
C LEU A 219 -5.98 -0.84 -10.28
N GLY A 220 -5.16 -1.22 -9.32
CA GLY A 220 -4.00 -2.06 -9.54
C GLY A 220 -3.08 -2.09 -8.34
N VAL A 221 -1.86 -2.57 -8.54
CA VAL A 221 -0.83 -2.59 -7.51
C VAL A 221 0.50 -2.04 -8.05
N VAL A 222 1.12 -1.18 -7.27
CA VAL A 222 2.49 -0.70 -7.46
C VAL A 222 3.41 -1.60 -6.66
N LEU A 223 4.38 -2.21 -7.33
CA LEU A 223 5.42 -3.02 -6.70
C LEU A 223 6.69 -2.16 -6.61
N GLN A 224 7.01 -1.74 -5.41
CA GLN A 224 8.11 -0.81 -5.15
C GLN A 224 9.42 -1.57 -5.00
N THR A 225 10.45 -1.07 -5.67
CA THR A 225 11.83 -1.54 -5.56
C THR A 225 12.06 -3.01 -5.91
N ASP A 226 13.29 -3.45 -5.76
CA ASP A 226 13.73 -4.84 -5.99
C ASP A 226 13.02 -5.84 -5.06
N ALA A 227 12.55 -5.40 -3.90
CA ALA A 227 11.84 -6.23 -2.93
C ALA A 227 10.34 -6.42 -3.23
N CYS A 228 9.84 -5.85 -4.32
CA CYS A 228 8.45 -5.98 -4.76
C CYS A 228 7.42 -5.69 -3.65
N THR A 229 7.67 -4.64 -2.84
CA THR A 229 6.74 -4.22 -1.77
C THR A 229 5.44 -3.70 -2.40
N PRO A 230 4.28 -4.31 -2.11
CA PRO A 230 3.03 -3.94 -2.75
C PRO A 230 2.42 -2.68 -2.11
N SER A 231 1.95 -1.76 -2.96
CA SER A 231 1.07 -0.66 -2.61
C SER A 231 -0.14 -0.73 -3.55
N PHE A 232 -1.29 -1.08 -3.03
CA PHE A 232 -2.52 -1.17 -3.81
C PHE A 232 -3.08 0.23 -4.06
N SER A 233 -3.38 0.51 -5.32
CA SER A 233 -3.78 1.83 -5.79
C SER A 233 -5.28 1.92 -5.95
N PHE A 234 -5.88 2.91 -5.29
CA PHE A 234 -7.30 3.18 -5.33
C PHE A 234 -7.59 4.51 -6.01
N HIS A 235 -8.80 4.63 -6.56
CA HIS A 235 -9.41 5.90 -6.91
C HIS A 235 -10.55 6.19 -5.91
N VAL A 236 -10.47 7.32 -5.23
CA VAL A 236 -11.47 7.81 -4.29
C VAL A 236 -11.97 9.17 -4.79
N LYS A 237 -13.26 9.28 -5.02
CA LYS A 237 -13.91 10.56 -5.36
C LYS A 237 -14.43 11.23 -4.11
N ALA A 238 -14.09 12.51 -3.94
CA ALA A 238 -14.61 13.34 -2.86
C ALA A 238 -15.90 14.03 -3.28
N GLU A 239 -16.88 14.11 -2.39
CA GLU A 239 -18.11 14.88 -2.58
C GLU A 239 -17.91 16.40 -2.43
N CYS A 240 -16.71 16.83 -1.99
CA CYS A 240 -16.35 18.23 -1.82
C CYS A 240 -15.57 18.79 -3.02
N SER A 241 -15.56 20.12 -3.14
CA SER A 241 -14.73 20.86 -4.06
C SER A 241 -13.28 20.97 -3.53
N ALA A 242 -12.37 21.39 -4.41
CA ALA A 242 -10.99 21.69 -4.06
C ALA A 242 -10.85 22.76 -2.99
N GLN A 243 -11.72 23.77 -3.00
CA GLN A 243 -11.72 24.83 -1.98
C GLN A 243 -12.12 24.24 -0.62
N GLU A 244 -13.23 23.50 -0.56
CA GLU A 244 -13.68 22.84 0.67
C GLU A 244 -12.62 21.87 1.22
N LEU A 245 -11.95 21.10 0.36
CA LEU A 245 -10.87 20.21 0.78
C LEU A 245 -9.68 20.98 1.37
N ARG A 246 -9.32 22.15 0.80
CA ARG A 246 -8.27 23.03 1.39
C ARG A 246 -8.66 23.54 2.78
N GLU A 247 -9.93 23.85 2.98
CA GLU A 247 -10.45 24.34 4.27
C GLU A 247 -10.43 23.22 5.32
N LEU A 248 -10.87 21.99 4.95
CA LEU A 248 -10.78 20.80 5.78
C LEU A 248 -9.33 20.49 6.19
N TYR A 249 -8.40 20.52 5.24
CA TYR A 249 -6.97 20.29 5.53
C TYR A 249 -6.40 21.38 6.45
N ARG A 250 -6.77 22.66 6.29
CA ARG A 250 -6.33 23.77 7.15
C ARG A 250 -6.90 23.66 8.56
N ALA A 251 -8.13 23.15 8.73
CA ALA A 251 -8.71 22.89 10.05
C ALA A 251 -7.90 21.86 10.83
N GLY A 252 -7.14 21.05 10.14
CA GLY A 252 -6.11 20.17 10.66
C GLY A 252 -6.52 18.71 10.61
N PRO A 253 -5.82 17.90 9.81
CA PRO A 253 -5.95 16.44 9.84
C PRO A 253 -5.52 15.89 11.19
N SER A 254 -5.98 14.69 11.55
CA SER A 254 -5.62 14.03 12.82
C SER A 254 -4.15 13.63 12.83
N ASP A 255 -3.59 13.24 11.69
CA ASP A 255 -2.16 13.00 11.54
C ASP A 255 -1.42 14.21 10.96
N LYS A 256 -1.03 15.12 11.88
CA LYS A 256 -0.23 16.32 11.54
C LYS A 256 1.26 16.05 11.39
N PHE A 257 1.73 14.84 11.69
CA PHE A 257 3.15 14.52 11.69
C PHE A 257 3.63 13.95 10.36
N GLU A 258 2.76 13.34 9.58
CA GLU A 258 3.11 12.66 8.33
C GLU A 258 3.16 13.62 7.13
N SER A 259 2.30 14.64 7.09
CA SER A 259 2.24 15.60 5.99
C SER A 259 2.36 17.05 6.44
N VAL A 260 2.99 17.89 5.60
CA VAL A 260 3.22 19.32 5.87
C VAL A 260 2.49 20.24 4.90
N LYS A 261 2.00 19.74 3.76
CA LYS A 261 1.38 20.55 2.72
C LYS A 261 0.45 19.73 1.85
N LEU A 262 -0.73 20.29 1.58
CA LEU A 262 -1.66 19.79 0.55
C LEU A 262 -1.38 20.52 -0.77
N LYS A 263 -1.25 19.78 -1.87
CA LYS A 263 -1.18 20.28 -3.24
C LYS A 263 -2.33 19.71 -4.04
N LEU A 264 -3.04 20.57 -4.78
CA LEU A 264 -4.14 20.19 -5.68
C LEU A 264 -3.72 20.45 -7.11
N LEU A 265 -3.89 19.48 -7.99
CA LEU A 265 -3.55 19.49 -9.39
C LEU A 265 -4.79 19.24 -10.23
N SER A 266 -4.95 19.96 -11.34
CA SER A 266 -6.05 19.71 -12.27
C SER A 266 -5.95 18.29 -12.86
N ALA A 267 -7.00 17.50 -12.70
CA ALA A 267 -7.13 16.19 -13.34
C ALA A 267 -7.00 16.30 -14.87
N GLU A 268 -7.56 17.35 -15.47
CA GLU A 268 -7.46 17.61 -16.90
C GLU A 268 -6.01 17.84 -17.33
N SER A 269 -5.25 18.65 -16.57
CA SER A 269 -3.82 18.86 -16.84
C SER A 269 -3.00 17.58 -16.69
N LEU A 270 -3.34 16.72 -15.74
CA LEU A 270 -2.68 15.43 -15.55
C LEU A 270 -2.98 14.44 -16.68
N LEU A 271 -4.16 14.53 -17.29
CA LEU A 271 -4.62 13.63 -18.36
C LEU A 271 -4.31 14.17 -19.76
N ALA A 272 -3.80 15.40 -19.89
CA ALA A 272 -3.46 15.99 -21.17
C ALA A 272 -2.33 15.22 -21.84
N GLU A 273 -2.43 15.02 -23.16
CA GLU A 273 -1.38 14.37 -23.94
C GLU A 273 -0.07 15.17 -23.86
N GLY A 274 1.04 14.46 -23.60
CA GLY A 274 2.36 15.08 -23.42
C GLY A 274 2.53 15.88 -22.13
N SER A 275 1.63 15.72 -21.15
CA SER A 275 1.76 16.41 -19.85
C SER A 275 3.05 16.02 -19.13
N THR A 276 3.87 17.02 -18.79
CA THR A 276 5.08 16.88 -17.97
C THR A 276 4.83 17.19 -16.49
N THR A 277 3.59 17.48 -16.11
CA THR A 277 3.22 17.93 -14.75
C THR A 277 3.72 16.98 -13.64
N LEU A 278 3.69 15.66 -13.88
CA LEU A 278 4.18 14.68 -12.91
C LEU A 278 5.70 14.58 -12.88
N ASP A 279 6.40 14.87 -13.99
CA ASP A 279 7.87 14.81 -14.08
C ASP A 279 8.53 15.95 -13.32
N GLU A 280 7.86 17.09 -13.23
CA GLU A 280 8.31 18.27 -12.48
C GLU A 280 8.18 18.09 -10.96
N LEU A 281 7.39 17.10 -10.51
CA LEU A 281 7.16 16.84 -9.11
C LEU A 281 8.11 15.77 -8.57
N LYS A 282 8.63 16.04 -7.38
CA LYS A 282 9.37 15.04 -6.62
C LYS A 282 8.38 14.08 -5.95
N LEU A 283 7.93 13.07 -6.69
CA LEU A 283 6.96 12.08 -6.23
C LEU A 283 7.64 10.84 -5.63
N THR A 284 6.97 10.22 -4.66
CA THR A 284 7.33 8.86 -4.22
C THR A 284 7.10 7.85 -5.34
N PRO A 285 7.76 6.67 -5.33
CA PRO A 285 7.48 5.60 -6.30
C PRO A 285 6.01 5.14 -6.25
N SER A 286 5.42 5.09 -5.06
CA SER A 286 4.00 4.76 -4.85
C SER A 286 3.10 5.76 -5.56
N ALA A 287 3.29 7.06 -5.32
CA ALA A 287 2.49 8.11 -5.95
C ALA A 287 2.61 8.10 -7.48
N LYS A 288 3.83 7.94 -8.01
CA LYS A 288 4.04 7.85 -9.47
C LYS A 288 3.25 6.69 -10.07
N GLY A 289 3.37 5.50 -9.48
CA GLY A 289 2.66 4.33 -9.97
C GLY A 289 1.14 4.46 -9.82
N THR A 290 0.66 4.97 -8.68
CA THR A 290 -0.77 5.16 -8.39
C THR A 290 -1.41 6.17 -9.34
N LEU A 291 -0.76 7.30 -9.59
CA LEU A 291 -1.20 8.30 -10.57
C LEU A 291 -1.20 7.74 -11.99
N GLY A 292 -0.17 6.99 -12.36
CA GLY A 292 -0.08 6.34 -13.67
C GLY A 292 -1.21 5.32 -13.90
N LEU A 293 -1.55 4.51 -12.90
CA LEU A 293 -2.69 3.59 -12.96
C LEU A 293 -4.02 4.36 -13.13
N TRP A 294 -4.22 5.42 -12.37
CA TRP A 294 -5.41 6.28 -12.49
C TRP A 294 -5.52 6.91 -13.87
N GLN A 295 -4.43 7.48 -14.41
CA GLN A 295 -4.41 8.04 -15.77
C GLN A 295 -4.81 6.97 -16.80
N GLN A 296 -4.20 5.79 -16.73
CA GLN A 296 -4.48 4.70 -17.66
C GLN A 296 -5.96 4.29 -17.66
N HIS A 297 -6.58 4.10 -16.49
CA HIS A 297 -7.98 3.73 -16.38
C HIS A 297 -8.91 4.85 -16.83
N THR A 298 -8.60 6.11 -16.48
CA THR A 298 -9.43 7.27 -16.85
C THR A 298 -9.43 7.50 -18.36
N LEU A 299 -8.24 7.42 -19.00
CA LEU A 299 -8.12 7.57 -20.45
C LEU A 299 -8.84 6.44 -21.21
N ARG A 300 -8.72 5.18 -20.74
CA ARG A 300 -9.47 4.06 -21.32
C ARG A 300 -10.99 4.27 -21.24
N ALA A 301 -11.48 4.73 -20.09
CA ALA A 301 -12.91 4.99 -19.92
C ALA A 301 -13.42 6.11 -20.86
N ARG A 302 -12.62 7.16 -21.10
CA ARG A 302 -12.96 8.24 -22.06
C ARG A 302 -12.98 7.76 -23.51
N GLN A 303 -12.16 6.79 -23.89
CA GLN A 303 -12.14 6.22 -25.26
C GLN A 303 -13.32 5.29 -25.55
N GLN A 304 -14.01 4.81 -24.51
CA GLN A 304 -15.16 3.91 -24.63
C GLN A 304 -16.52 4.63 -24.61
N GLN A 305 -16.52 5.93 -24.36
CA GLN A 305 -17.69 6.84 -24.43
C GLN A 305 -17.82 7.49 -25.80
#